data_75b752bdfe54deb3ec706ea38d68c995
#
_entry.id   75b752bdfe54deb3ec706ea38d68c995
#
_cell.length_a   1.000
_cell.length_b   1.000
_cell.length_c   1.000
_cell.angle_alpha   90.00
_cell.angle_beta   90.00
_cell.angle_gamma   90.00
#
_symmetry.space_group_name_H-M   'P 1'
#
loop_
_entity.id
_entity.type
_entity.pdbx_description
1 polymer ?
#
loop_
_entity_poly.entity_id
_entity_poly.type
_entity_poly.pdbx_seq_one_letter_code
_entity_poly.pdbx_strand_id
1 'polypeptide(L)'
;MFRRLLIPMCVIVLGAGIGLCAAATPAVPQNTGLRLTNGMKIISVTPSAKSLQSAPDIRIAAETPSLPRPPMAGFSPLVAIVTSDRRSSDDFDWEHALVSSYVGKPLNPPAEKNFVVGVLDTGSVVDLAAGDSAQILGLKGRYLTTNTMGIGGVGGTIDATITMPIGVFAAGLAAVSPNGQLDLSKLVGHTNVSVLASPAIECDGDSLSGVVGTPFLAFYTTIIRVDQPRKVVVRGKTYIGPDIQILSSYKPPTSVYRHKIPMELGGLSPVSTASYYAFPDFDDILGEWFPIAPTALSMGAMMLPTRGSFYAEVGLLQGQIGPLNVLQTARMLVDTGAQSSIISSNVAAKLNLPLEPDFTAQICGIGGTTEAPGYYVDYVRINAMGGALEFERVPFIVLDMESPEGGSLDGILGMNLFWNRNIVLEPTTSGTGFLHISNPVPFAYIDLNLDDVVDATDFAIFAAAWRTTPADPAWNPRCDLFIDEVIDARDLEAFMDSWLRMLSK
;
A
#
# COMPACT_ATOMS: atom_id res chain seq x y z
N MET A 1 -16.69 39.58 31.61
CA MET A 1 -16.77 41.03 31.32
C MET A 1 -15.37 41.53 31.00
N PHE A 2 -14.88 41.28 29.76
CA PHE A 2 -13.74 41.94 29.21
C PHE A 2 -13.89 41.90 27.66
N ARG A 3 -14.34 43.01 27.09
CA ARG A 3 -14.36 43.26 25.67
C ARG A 3 -12.90 43.48 25.20
N ARG A 4 -12.41 42.67 24.31
CA ARG A 4 -11.18 42.99 23.58
C ARG A 4 -11.53 43.85 22.36
N LEU A 5 -11.02 45.07 22.38
CA LEU A 5 -11.01 46.01 21.25
C LEU A 5 -10.08 45.44 20.19
N LEU A 6 -10.61 45.20 19.01
CA LEU A 6 -9.84 45.06 17.78
C LEU A 6 -9.65 46.47 17.20
N ILE A 7 -8.42 46.92 17.11
CA ILE A 7 -8.05 48.15 16.38
C ILE A 7 -7.66 47.74 14.96
N PRO A 8 -8.38 48.14 13.93
CA PRO A 8 -7.91 47.99 12.56
C PRO A 8 -6.94 49.12 12.26
N MET A 9 -5.72 48.80 11.93
CA MET A 9 -4.74 49.72 11.39
C MET A 9 -5.06 49.95 9.90
N CYS A 10 -5.88 50.98 9.66
CA CYS A 10 -6.07 51.52 8.31
C CYS A 10 -4.99 52.55 8.04
N VAL A 11 -4.09 52.25 7.10
CA VAL A 11 -3.22 53.26 6.49
C VAL A 11 -4.01 53.93 5.37
N ILE A 12 -4.39 55.19 5.58
CA ILE A 12 -5.06 56.00 4.54
C ILE A 12 -3.96 56.56 3.65
N VAL A 13 -3.90 56.11 2.40
CA VAL A 13 -3.22 56.84 1.32
C VAL A 13 -4.31 57.51 0.47
N LEU A 14 -4.40 58.81 0.55
CA LEU A 14 -5.22 59.64 -0.31
C LEU A 14 -4.62 59.70 -1.72
N GLY A 15 -5.31 59.12 -2.68
CA GLY A 15 -4.99 59.25 -4.10
C GLY A 15 -6.12 58.64 -4.93
N ALA A 16 -6.84 59.51 -5.67
CA ALA A 16 -8.06 59.20 -6.40
C ALA A 16 -7.97 57.99 -7.33
N GLY A 17 -8.89 57.05 -7.14
CA GLY A 17 -9.11 55.89 -8.03
C GLY A 17 -10.03 54.92 -7.35
N ILE A 18 -11.30 54.90 -7.73
CA ILE A 18 -12.24 53.85 -7.29
C ILE A 18 -11.82 52.54 -7.95
N GLY A 19 -10.97 51.79 -7.25
CA GLY A 19 -10.68 50.40 -7.58
C GLY A 19 -11.38 49.49 -6.58
N LEU A 20 -12.31 48.67 -7.04
CA LEU A 20 -12.81 47.55 -6.27
C LEU A 20 -11.61 46.75 -5.75
N CYS A 21 -11.36 46.77 -4.44
CA CYS A 21 -10.57 45.76 -3.81
C CYS A 21 -11.29 44.41 -3.93
N ALA A 22 -11.07 43.71 -5.02
CA ALA A 22 -11.24 42.27 -5.03
C ALA A 22 -10.27 41.73 -3.97
N ALA A 23 -10.80 41.17 -2.91
CA ALA A 23 -10.00 40.40 -1.98
C ALA A 23 -9.29 39.34 -2.83
N ALA A 24 -7.98 39.48 -2.96
CA ALA A 24 -7.15 38.45 -3.56
C ALA A 24 -7.35 37.19 -2.70
N THR A 25 -8.09 36.25 -3.21
CA THR A 25 -8.05 34.88 -2.70
C THR A 25 -6.57 34.52 -2.63
N PRO A 26 -6.05 34.12 -1.45
CA PRO A 26 -4.68 33.64 -1.39
C PRO A 26 -4.55 32.54 -2.42
N ALA A 27 -3.62 32.71 -3.34
CA ALA A 27 -3.30 31.71 -4.33
C ALA A 27 -2.95 30.43 -3.53
N VAL A 28 -3.81 29.44 -3.63
CA VAL A 28 -3.48 28.08 -3.17
C VAL A 28 -2.18 27.74 -3.88
N PRO A 29 -1.11 27.37 -3.16
CA PRO A 29 0.12 26.97 -3.81
C PRO A 29 -0.21 25.84 -4.77
N GLN A 30 -0.04 26.10 -6.05
CA GLN A 30 -0.22 25.08 -7.07
C GLN A 30 0.84 23.99 -6.82
N ASN A 31 0.37 22.79 -6.62
CA ASN A 31 1.11 21.54 -6.70
C ASN A 31 2.23 21.28 -5.67
N THR A 32 1.83 20.93 -4.49
CA THR A 32 2.50 19.83 -3.81
C THR A 32 1.54 18.64 -3.76
N GLY A 33 1.24 18.06 -4.91
CA GLY A 33 0.51 16.82 -4.95
C GLY A 33 1.34 15.74 -4.25
N LEU A 34 0.81 15.17 -3.17
CA LEU A 34 1.40 13.97 -2.61
C LEU A 34 1.31 12.86 -3.66
N ARG A 35 2.43 12.19 -3.90
CA ARG A 35 2.47 11.06 -4.81
C ARG A 35 2.36 9.80 -3.98
N LEU A 36 1.42 8.95 -4.33
CA LEU A 36 1.15 7.69 -3.66
C LEU A 36 1.30 6.58 -4.69
N THR A 37 1.94 5.50 -4.30
CA THR A 37 2.04 4.30 -5.14
C THR A 37 0.91 3.30 -4.85
N ASN A 38 -0.06 3.74 -4.11
CA ASN A 38 -1.07 2.97 -3.40
C ASN A 38 -1.79 1.94 -4.24
N GLY A 39 -1.84 0.74 -3.71
CA GLY A 39 -2.75 -0.30 -4.13
C GLY A 39 -2.61 -0.65 -5.61
N MET A 40 -1.38 -0.64 -6.16
CA MET A 40 -1.16 -1.06 -7.52
C MET A 40 -1.52 -2.53 -7.70
N LYS A 41 -2.54 -2.76 -8.52
CA LYS A 41 -3.02 -4.09 -8.88
C LYS A 41 -2.75 -4.36 -10.36
N ILE A 42 -2.25 -5.54 -10.68
CA ILE A 42 -2.22 -6.02 -12.06
C ILE A 42 -3.61 -6.46 -12.45
N ILE A 43 -4.12 -5.96 -13.58
CA ILE A 43 -5.41 -6.33 -14.14
C ILE A 43 -5.23 -7.45 -15.17
N SER A 44 -4.27 -7.29 -16.07
CA SER A 44 -3.96 -8.28 -17.10
C SER A 44 -2.52 -8.18 -17.54
N VAL A 45 -2.00 -9.27 -18.11
CA VAL A 45 -0.68 -9.37 -18.73
C VAL A 45 -0.85 -9.94 -20.12
N THR A 46 -0.28 -9.30 -21.12
CA THR A 46 -0.28 -9.79 -22.52
C THR A 46 1.15 -10.12 -22.91
N PRO A 47 1.50 -11.42 -23.07
CA PRO A 47 2.83 -11.82 -23.54
C PRO A 47 3.14 -11.28 -24.93
N SER A 48 4.38 -10.88 -25.18
CA SER A 48 4.79 -10.50 -26.52
C SER A 48 4.95 -11.73 -27.43
N ALA A 49 4.90 -11.52 -28.74
CA ALA A 49 5.11 -12.61 -29.72
C ALA A 49 6.46 -13.32 -29.52
N LYS A 50 7.45 -12.62 -28.99
CA LYS A 50 8.78 -13.17 -28.67
C LYS A 50 8.73 -14.12 -27.47
N SER A 51 7.96 -13.82 -26.44
CA SER A 51 7.86 -14.66 -25.25
C SER A 51 7.13 -15.98 -25.54
N LEU A 52 6.19 -15.97 -26.50
CA LEU A 52 5.47 -17.17 -26.96
C LEU A 52 6.35 -18.13 -27.76
N GLN A 53 7.46 -17.66 -28.35
CA GLN A 53 8.40 -18.49 -29.10
C GLN A 53 9.48 -19.13 -28.24
N SER A 54 9.75 -18.62 -27.07
CA SER A 54 10.69 -19.19 -26.11
C SER A 54 9.96 -20.13 -25.14
N ALA A 55 9.44 -21.24 -25.64
CA ALA A 55 9.11 -22.35 -24.75
C ALA A 55 10.37 -22.69 -23.94
N PRO A 56 10.29 -22.83 -22.61
CA PRO A 56 11.45 -23.15 -21.81
C PRO A 56 12.01 -24.48 -22.31
N ASP A 57 13.24 -24.46 -22.82
CA ASP A 57 14.03 -25.66 -23.05
C ASP A 57 14.07 -26.40 -21.71
N ILE A 58 13.34 -27.49 -21.61
CA ILE A 58 13.43 -28.39 -20.46
C ILE A 58 14.81 -29.05 -20.52
N ARG A 59 15.81 -28.26 -20.21
CA ARG A 59 17.12 -28.82 -19.88
C ARG A 59 17.01 -29.27 -18.44
N ILE A 60 16.96 -30.59 -18.26
CA ILE A 60 17.36 -31.21 -16.99
C ILE A 60 18.84 -30.87 -16.82
N ALA A 61 19.13 -29.67 -16.34
CA ALA A 61 20.47 -29.23 -16.01
C ALA A 61 20.78 -29.72 -14.61
N ALA A 62 21.92 -30.41 -14.50
CA ALA A 62 22.47 -30.88 -13.24
C ALA A 62 22.58 -29.75 -12.20
N GLU A 63 21.93 -29.95 -11.06
CA GLU A 63 22.27 -29.61 -9.68
C GLU A 63 23.04 -28.32 -9.39
N THR A 64 22.71 -27.19 -10.02
CA THR A 64 22.88 -25.90 -9.37
C THR A 64 21.52 -25.53 -8.77
N PRO A 65 21.41 -25.15 -7.49
CA PRO A 65 20.14 -24.71 -6.95
C PRO A 65 19.69 -23.50 -7.77
N SER A 66 18.62 -23.69 -8.55
CA SER A 66 18.04 -22.61 -9.33
C SER A 66 17.52 -21.55 -8.38
N LEU A 67 17.85 -20.29 -8.66
CA LEU A 67 17.30 -19.17 -7.91
C LEU A 67 15.77 -19.13 -8.12
N PRO A 68 15.01 -18.70 -7.11
CA PRO A 68 13.56 -18.61 -7.25
C PRO A 68 13.18 -17.57 -8.30
N ARG A 69 12.13 -17.88 -9.06
CA ARG A 69 11.50 -16.98 -10.04
C ARG A 69 10.23 -16.41 -9.41
N PRO A 70 10.16 -15.10 -9.18
CA PRO A 70 8.96 -14.49 -8.64
C PRO A 70 7.79 -14.52 -9.64
N PRO A 71 6.54 -14.56 -9.16
CA PRO A 71 5.35 -14.38 -9.99
C PRO A 71 5.24 -12.93 -10.48
N MET A 72 4.30 -12.68 -11.40
CA MET A 72 3.96 -11.33 -11.86
C MET A 72 3.38 -10.47 -10.75
N ALA A 73 2.53 -11.05 -9.92
CA ALA A 73 1.91 -10.35 -8.81
C ALA A 73 2.07 -11.11 -7.49
N GLY A 74 2.24 -10.36 -6.42
CA GLY A 74 2.22 -10.84 -5.05
C GLY A 74 0.86 -10.64 -4.39
N PHE A 75 0.85 -10.78 -3.08
CA PHE A 75 -0.35 -10.61 -2.26
C PHE A 75 -0.64 -9.12 -1.98
N SER A 76 -1.90 -8.85 -1.58
CA SER A 76 -2.32 -7.56 -1.02
C SER A 76 -2.51 -7.70 0.48
N PRO A 77 -1.79 -6.94 1.32
CA PRO A 77 -1.94 -6.98 2.76
C PRO A 77 -3.20 -6.21 3.18
N LEU A 78 -4.27 -6.94 3.51
CA LEU A 78 -5.57 -6.38 3.83
C LEU A 78 -5.76 -6.17 5.33
N VAL A 79 -6.31 -5.03 5.72
CA VAL A 79 -6.61 -4.65 7.09
C VAL A 79 -8.02 -4.10 7.23
N ALA A 80 -8.64 -4.33 8.38
CA ALA A 80 -9.87 -3.66 8.78
C ALA A 80 -9.53 -2.27 9.31
N ILE A 81 -10.28 -1.26 8.86
CA ILE A 81 -10.11 0.16 9.25
C ILE A 81 -11.41 0.67 9.86
N VAL A 82 -11.32 1.33 10.99
CA VAL A 82 -12.43 2.03 11.65
C VAL A 82 -12.00 3.43 12.08
N THR A 83 -12.94 4.35 12.11
CA THR A 83 -12.72 5.73 12.56
C THR A 83 -13.52 6.04 13.80
N SER A 84 -13.03 6.96 14.62
CA SER A 84 -13.70 7.42 15.83
C SER A 84 -13.61 8.95 15.97
N ASP A 85 -14.45 9.49 16.86
CA ASP A 85 -14.42 10.91 17.24
C ASP A 85 -13.31 11.23 18.24
N ARG A 86 -12.47 10.25 18.55
CA ARG A 86 -11.44 10.44 19.55
C ARG A 86 -10.40 11.43 19.08
N ARG A 87 -10.28 12.50 19.89
CA ARG A 87 -9.28 13.53 19.76
C ARG A 87 -8.52 13.62 21.06
N SER A 88 -7.23 13.88 20.99
CA SER A 88 -6.46 14.26 22.16
C SER A 88 -6.72 15.73 22.45
N SER A 89 -7.00 16.07 23.70
CA SER A 89 -7.12 17.47 24.10
C SER A 89 -5.78 18.15 24.24
N ASP A 90 -4.73 17.40 24.45
CA ASP A 90 -3.53 17.99 25.06
C ASP A 90 -2.26 17.87 24.24
N ASP A 91 -1.97 16.89 23.52
CA ASP A 91 -0.80 16.83 22.65
C ASP A 91 -0.90 15.70 21.64
N PHE A 92 -0.38 15.96 20.48
CA PHE A 92 -0.21 15.00 19.44
C PHE A 92 0.93 14.04 19.82
N ASP A 93 0.59 12.98 20.52
CA ASP A 93 1.54 11.98 20.95
C ASP A 93 1.49 10.76 20.03
N TRP A 94 2.42 10.71 19.11
CA TRP A 94 2.60 9.59 18.19
C TRP A 94 3.10 8.31 18.88
N GLU A 95 3.67 8.43 20.07
CA GLU A 95 4.27 7.31 20.77
C GLU A 95 3.24 6.46 21.49
N HIS A 96 2.05 6.97 21.71
CA HIS A 96 0.99 6.23 22.39
C HIS A 96 0.13 5.48 21.38
N ALA A 97 0.59 4.30 21.03
CA ALA A 97 -0.23 3.30 20.40
C ALA A 97 -1.49 3.08 21.22
N LEU A 98 -2.63 3.45 20.65
CA LEU A 98 -3.88 3.28 21.34
C LEU A 98 -4.33 1.85 21.25
N VAL A 99 -4.43 1.24 22.40
CA VAL A 99 -5.08 -0.04 22.54
C VAL A 99 -6.58 0.15 22.32
N SER A 100 -7.23 -0.86 21.89
CA SER A 100 -8.66 -0.95 21.65
C SER A 100 -9.58 -0.30 22.67
N SER A 101 -9.19 -0.28 23.95
CA SER A 101 -9.95 0.40 25.02
C SER A 101 -10.07 1.92 24.81
N TYR A 102 -9.34 2.47 23.86
CA TYR A 102 -9.30 3.90 23.55
C TYR A 102 -9.92 4.28 22.20
N VAL A 103 -10.62 3.39 21.54
CA VAL A 103 -11.26 3.70 20.24
C VAL A 103 -12.20 4.91 20.32
N GLY A 104 -12.75 5.20 21.49
CA GLY A 104 -13.68 6.30 21.67
C GLY A 104 -15.05 6.01 21.06
N LYS A 105 -15.84 7.05 20.82
CA LYS A 105 -17.12 6.91 20.17
C LYS A 105 -16.92 6.78 18.65
N PRO A 106 -17.44 5.73 18.02
CA PRO A 106 -17.30 5.58 16.57
C PRO A 106 -18.05 6.69 15.82
N LEU A 107 -17.47 7.17 14.71
CA LEU A 107 -18.11 8.19 13.88
C LEU A 107 -19.41 7.69 13.27
N ASN A 108 -19.46 6.43 12.89
CA ASN A 108 -20.66 5.77 12.39
C ASN A 108 -20.91 4.49 13.19
N PRO A 109 -21.70 4.55 14.27
CA PRO A 109 -21.94 3.41 15.14
C PRO A 109 -22.91 2.38 14.51
N PRO A 110 -22.82 1.11 14.91
CA PRO A 110 -21.77 0.56 15.77
C PRO A 110 -20.48 0.32 14.99
N ALA A 111 -19.33 0.59 15.61
CA ALA A 111 -18.02 0.45 14.94
C ALA A 111 -17.76 -0.97 14.47
N GLU A 112 -18.25 -1.97 15.20
CA GLU A 112 -18.11 -3.39 14.85
C GLU A 112 -18.77 -3.76 13.53
N LYS A 113 -19.67 -2.92 13.01
CA LYS A 113 -20.34 -3.11 11.71
C LYS A 113 -19.94 -2.08 10.67
N ASN A 114 -19.38 -0.96 11.09
CA ASN A 114 -19.07 0.17 10.23
C ASN A 114 -17.56 0.38 10.11
N PHE A 115 -16.89 -0.66 9.69
CA PHE A 115 -15.48 -0.66 9.29
C PHE A 115 -15.36 -0.97 7.80
N VAL A 116 -14.24 -0.70 7.21
CA VAL A 116 -13.92 -1.08 5.82
C VAL A 116 -12.69 -1.96 5.79
N VAL A 117 -12.54 -2.74 4.71
CA VAL A 117 -11.31 -3.51 4.46
C VAL A 117 -10.50 -2.73 3.45
N GLY A 118 -9.35 -2.24 3.88
CA GLY A 118 -8.41 -1.48 3.08
C GLY A 118 -7.06 -2.20 2.95
N VAL A 119 -6.10 -1.54 2.32
CA VAL A 119 -4.74 -2.03 2.09
C VAL A 119 -3.78 -1.38 3.07
N LEU A 120 -2.85 -2.17 3.59
CA LEU A 120 -1.72 -1.70 4.35
C LEU A 120 -0.57 -1.43 3.37
N ASP A 121 -0.11 -0.16 3.30
CA ASP A 121 0.66 0.32 2.16
C ASP A 121 1.82 1.22 2.58
N THR A 122 3.04 0.67 2.51
CA THR A 122 4.27 1.43 2.79
C THR A 122 4.66 2.39 1.68
N GLY A 123 4.05 2.31 0.51
CA GLY A 123 4.19 3.27 -0.58
C GLY A 123 3.35 4.53 -0.37
N SER A 124 2.37 4.49 0.52
CA SER A 124 1.53 5.64 0.85
C SER A 124 2.10 6.47 1.98
N VAL A 125 2.26 7.77 1.72
CA VAL A 125 2.72 8.75 2.71
C VAL A 125 1.58 9.39 3.51
N VAL A 126 0.35 8.91 3.32
CA VAL A 126 -0.87 9.35 4.02
C VAL A 126 -1.81 8.18 4.25
N ASP A 127 -2.75 8.36 5.17
CA ASP A 127 -3.91 7.46 5.31
C ASP A 127 -5.08 7.97 4.46
N LEU A 128 -5.83 7.05 3.86
CA LEU A 128 -6.86 7.37 2.87
C LEU A 128 -8.14 6.55 3.09
N ALA A 129 -9.30 7.18 2.94
CA ALA A 129 -10.59 6.53 2.77
C ALA A 129 -11.14 6.86 1.36
N ALA A 130 -11.48 5.86 0.56
CA ALA A 130 -11.88 6.06 -0.82
C ALA A 130 -13.37 5.78 -1.05
N GLY A 131 -13.99 6.55 -1.91
CA GLY A 131 -15.36 6.34 -2.38
C GLY A 131 -16.40 6.28 -1.28
N ASP A 132 -17.21 5.22 -1.30
CA ASP A 132 -18.28 5.01 -0.32
C ASP A 132 -17.76 4.63 1.07
N SER A 133 -16.50 4.26 1.18
CA SER A 133 -15.87 3.96 2.46
C SER A 133 -15.86 5.15 3.40
N ALA A 134 -15.71 6.36 2.86
CA ALA A 134 -15.83 7.59 3.63
C ALA A 134 -17.21 7.73 4.29
N GLN A 135 -18.27 7.24 3.65
CA GLN A 135 -19.60 7.22 4.25
C GLN A 135 -19.75 6.12 5.31
N ILE A 136 -19.26 4.92 5.01
CA ILE A 136 -19.29 3.80 5.96
C ILE A 136 -18.53 4.15 7.24
N LEU A 137 -17.39 4.81 7.10
CA LEU A 137 -16.56 5.27 8.20
C LEU A 137 -17.15 6.50 8.94
N GLY A 138 -18.23 7.11 8.41
CA GLY A 138 -18.89 8.27 9.03
C GLY A 138 -18.20 9.61 8.77
N LEU A 139 -17.36 9.69 7.76
CA LEU A 139 -16.62 10.93 7.43
C LEU A 139 -17.47 11.93 6.66
N LYS A 140 -18.39 11.46 5.79
CA LYS A 140 -19.20 12.32 4.93
C LYS A 140 -20.15 13.21 5.73
N GLY A 141 -20.21 14.46 5.31
CA GLY A 141 -21.16 15.46 5.80
C GLY A 141 -20.72 16.21 7.07
N ARG A 142 -19.91 15.60 7.91
CA ARG A 142 -19.54 16.20 9.22
C ARG A 142 -18.04 16.37 9.42
N TYR A 143 -17.25 15.43 8.92
CA TYR A 143 -15.81 15.41 9.15
C TYR A 143 -14.98 15.76 7.92
N LEU A 144 -15.61 16.09 6.80
CA LEU A 144 -14.92 16.60 5.62
C LEU A 144 -14.78 18.11 5.72
N THR A 145 -13.56 18.60 5.48
CA THR A 145 -13.31 20.04 5.34
C THR A 145 -13.56 20.48 3.89
N THR A 146 -13.41 21.76 3.62
CA THR A 146 -13.42 22.30 2.25
C THR A 146 -12.06 22.22 1.56
N ASN A 147 -11.05 21.74 2.26
CA ASN A 147 -9.69 21.72 1.77
C ASN A 147 -9.42 20.40 1.02
N THR A 148 -8.89 20.52 -0.16
CA THR A 148 -8.53 19.39 -1.02
C THR A 148 -7.02 19.36 -1.25
N MET A 149 -6.52 18.17 -1.54
CA MET A 149 -5.14 17.91 -1.92
C MET A 149 -5.10 16.96 -3.09
N GLY A 150 -4.30 17.26 -4.10
CA GLY A 150 -4.03 16.32 -5.19
C GLY A 150 -3.18 15.16 -4.69
N ILE A 151 -3.60 13.94 -4.98
CA ILE A 151 -2.82 12.73 -4.75
C ILE A 151 -2.59 12.03 -6.08
N GLY A 152 -1.36 11.66 -6.34
CA GLY A 152 -0.96 11.00 -7.57
C GLY A 152 -0.64 9.53 -7.35
N GLY A 153 -0.81 8.72 -8.38
CA GLY A 153 -0.47 7.30 -8.42
C GLY A 153 -0.24 6.81 -9.84
N VAL A 154 -0.33 5.52 -10.04
CA VAL A 154 -0.05 4.84 -11.31
C VAL A 154 -0.90 5.38 -12.48
N GLY A 155 -2.18 5.64 -12.25
CA GLY A 155 -3.11 6.06 -13.30
C GLY A 155 -3.26 7.58 -13.46
N GLY A 156 -2.56 8.38 -12.64
CA GLY A 156 -2.66 9.85 -12.69
C GLY A 156 -2.88 10.50 -11.33
N THR A 157 -3.61 11.61 -11.30
CA THR A 157 -3.84 12.39 -10.08
C THR A 157 -5.34 12.53 -9.83
N ILE A 158 -5.76 12.43 -8.57
CA ILE A 158 -7.12 12.72 -8.10
C ILE A 158 -7.07 13.72 -6.95
N ASP A 159 -8.14 14.48 -6.77
CA ASP A 159 -8.28 15.37 -5.62
C ASP A 159 -8.95 14.63 -4.47
N ALA A 160 -8.34 14.71 -3.30
CA ALA A 160 -8.88 14.15 -2.07
C ALA A 160 -9.15 15.27 -1.06
N THR A 161 -10.25 15.13 -0.32
CA THR A 161 -10.63 16.08 0.72
C THR A 161 -9.94 15.72 2.03
N ILE A 162 -9.40 16.70 2.73
CA ILE A 162 -8.80 16.51 4.05
C ILE A 162 -9.93 16.46 5.09
N THR A 163 -9.86 15.48 5.98
CA THR A 163 -10.82 15.37 7.06
C THR A 163 -10.44 16.28 8.23
N MET A 164 -11.41 16.52 9.09
CA MET A 164 -11.13 16.97 10.45
C MET A 164 -10.33 15.91 11.20
N PRO A 165 -9.74 16.31 12.34
CA PRO A 165 -9.07 15.39 13.22
C PRO A 165 -10.00 14.32 13.77
N ILE A 166 -9.61 13.08 13.63
CA ILE A 166 -10.35 11.89 14.05
C ILE A 166 -9.39 10.86 14.67
N GLY A 167 -9.95 9.78 15.20
CA GLY A 167 -9.19 8.56 15.49
C GLY A 167 -9.23 7.63 14.28
N VAL A 168 -8.09 7.05 13.93
CA VAL A 168 -7.95 6.01 12.89
C VAL A 168 -7.35 4.77 13.51
N PHE A 169 -8.02 3.64 13.34
CA PHE A 169 -7.64 2.37 13.92
C PHE A 169 -7.66 1.28 12.88
N ALA A 170 -6.71 0.37 12.98
CA ALA A 170 -6.61 -0.76 12.07
C ALA A 170 -6.31 -2.06 12.81
N ALA A 171 -6.70 -3.17 12.21
CA ALA A 171 -6.32 -4.51 12.62
C ALA A 171 -6.25 -5.44 11.40
N GLY A 172 -5.49 -6.51 11.50
CA GLY A 172 -5.51 -7.56 10.47
C GLY A 172 -6.86 -8.27 10.37
N LEU A 173 -7.09 -8.99 9.28
CA LEU A 173 -8.35 -9.69 9.02
C LEU A 173 -8.71 -10.74 10.09
N ALA A 174 -7.74 -11.24 10.87
CA ALA A 174 -8.00 -12.10 12.03
C ALA A 174 -8.83 -11.42 13.15
N ALA A 175 -9.01 -10.12 13.09
CA ALA A 175 -9.92 -9.39 13.96
C ALA A 175 -11.38 -9.41 13.47
N VAL A 176 -11.62 -9.86 12.24
CA VAL A 176 -12.96 -9.95 11.66
C VAL A 176 -13.49 -11.37 11.86
N SER A 177 -14.62 -11.48 12.53
CA SER A 177 -15.28 -12.76 12.77
C SER A 177 -15.95 -13.31 11.51
N PRO A 178 -16.28 -14.61 11.44
CA PRO A 178 -16.96 -15.21 10.29
C PRO A 178 -18.30 -14.55 9.92
N ASN A 179 -18.97 -13.91 10.88
CA ASN A 179 -20.22 -13.17 10.65
C ASN A 179 -19.99 -11.69 10.29
N GLY A 180 -18.75 -11.29 9.95
CA GLY A 180 -18.40 -9.96 9.48
C GLY A 180 -18.40 -8.89 10.57
N GLN A 181 -18.17 -9.25 11.83
CA GLN A 181 -18.03 -8.30 12.94
C GLN A 181 -16.55 -8.11 13.28
N LEU A 182 -16.17 -6.88 13.56
CA LEU A 182 -14.81 -6.52 13.97
C LEU A 182 -14.64 -6.64 15.49
N ASP A 183 -13.61 -7.34 15.92
CA ASP A 183 -13.17 -7.40 17.31
C ASP A 183 -12.36 -6.13 17.65
N LEU A 184 -13.01 -5.18 18.29
CA LEU A 184 -12.38 -3.91 18.67
C LEU A 184 -11.19 -4.09 19.63
N SER A 185 -11.09 -5.24 20.31
CA SER A 185 -9.97 -5.51 21.21
C SER A 185 -8.63 -5.72 20.51
N LYS A 186 -8.63 -5.89 19.20
CA LYS A 186 -7.43 -6.10 18.37
C LYS A 186 -6.99 -4.86 17.59
N LEU A 187 -7.72 -3.76 17.75
CA LEU A 187 -7.41 -2.52 17.07
C LEU A 187 -6.19 -1.83 17.69
N VAL A 188 -5.36 -1.27 16.84
CA VAL A 188 -4.34 -0.29 17.19
C VAL A 188 -4.53 0.95 16.34
N GLY A 189 -4.11 2.12 16.79
CA GLY A 189 -4.36 3.31 16.01
C GLY A 189 -3.81 4.60 16.57
N HIS A 190 -4.17 5.67 15.90
CA HIS A 190 -3.85 7.04 16.26
C HIS A 190 -5.12 7.82 16.55
N THR A 191 -4.99 8.81 17.40
CA THR A 191 -6.04 9.81 17.61
C THR A 191 -5.57 11.18 17.16
N ASN A 192 -6.52 12.06 16.94
CA ASN A 192 -6.22 13.45 16.59
C ASN A 192 -5.48 13.60 15.25
N VAL A 193 -5.80 12.78 14.28
CA VAL A 193 -5.20 12.76 12.94
C VAL A 193 -6.23 13.11 11.88
N SER A 194 -5.82 13.86 10.87
CA SER A 194 -6.59 14.01 9.65
C SER A 194 -6.20 12.93 8.65
N VAL A 195 -7.15 12.47 7.87
CA VAL A 195 -6.94 11.55 6.76
C VAL A 195 -7.46 12.17 5.47
N LEU A 196 -7.16 11.55 4.34
CA LEU A 196 -7.73 11.95 3.07
C LEU A 196 -8.99 11.14 2.77
N ALA A 197 -10.01 11.82 2.26
CA ALA A 197 -11.19 11.19 1.69
C ALA A 197 -11.19 11.46 0.18
N SER A 198 -11.03 10.41 -0.63
CA SER A 198 -10.99 10.53 -2.09
C SER A 198 -12.29 10.10 -2.75
N PRO A 199 -12.49 10.46 -4.02
CA PRO A 199 -13.45 9.78 -4.89
C PRO A 199 -13.18 8.26 -4.93
N ALA A 200 -14.09 7.51 -5.52
CA ALA A 200 -13.90 6.08 -5.74
C ALA A 200 -12.64 5.84 -6.59
N ILE A 201 -11.87 4.84 -6.18
CA ILE A 201 -10.72 4.33 -6.92
C ILE A 201 -11.10 2.93 -7.35
N GLU A 202 -11.45 2.79 -8.62
CA GLU A 202 -11.97 1.55 -9.17
C GLU A 202 -10.92 0.88 -10.06
N CYS A 203 -10.76 -0.42 -9.86
CA CYS A 203 -9.84 -1.26 -10.60
C CYS A 203 -10.56 -2.53 -11.04
N ASP A 204 -10.94 -2.62 -12.31
CA ASP A 204 -11.55 -3.81 -12.90
C ASP A 204 -12.74 -4.35 -12.08
N GLY A 205 -13.68 -3.46 -11.77
CA GLY A 205 -14.87 -3.79 -10.98
C GLY A 205 -14.65 -3.91 -9.46
N ASP A 206 -13.40 -3.87 -9.01
CA ASP A 206 -13.06 -3.78 -7.59
C ASP A 206 -12.81 -2.31 -7.20
N SER A 207 -13.29 -1.92 -6.03
CA SER A 207 -13.01 -0.61 -5.45
C SER A 207 -12.04 -0.70 -4.29
N LEU A 208 -11.03 0.15 -4.26
CA LEU A 208 -10.19 0.36 -3.09
C LEU A 208 -11.02 1.09 -2.03
N SER A 209 -11.12 0.51 -0.84
CA SER A 209 -11.89 1.11 0.25
C SER A 209 -11.09 2.09 1.08
N GLY A 210 -9.80 1.87 1.25
CA GLY A 210 -8.92 2.74 2.03
C GLY A 210 -7.50 2.22 2.08
N VAL A 211 -6.63 3.07 2.61
CA VAL A 211 -5.19 2.82 2.75
C VAL A 211 -4.75 3.21 4.14
N VAL A 212 -3.96 2.35 4.76
CA VAL A 212 -3.19 2.63 5.97
C VAL A 212 -1.73 2.78 5.56
N GLY A 213 -1.24 4.01 5.59
CA GLY A 213 0.07 4.39 5.05
C GLY A 213 1.19 4.48 6.08
N THR A 214 2.31 5.07 5.66
CA THR A 214 3.48 5.27 6.52
C THR A 214 3.24 6.15 7.74
N PRO A 215 2.28 7.11 7.77
CA PRO A 215 1.96 7.81 9.00
C PRO A 215 1.58 6.87 10.15
N PHE A 216 0.94 5.77 9.81
CA PHE A 216 0.59 4.70 10.75
C PHE A 216 1.76 3.71 10.89
N LEU A 217 2.26 3.19 9.79
CA LEU A 217 3.23 2.09 9.75
C LEU A 217 4.60 2.45 10.34
N ALA A 218 4.97 3.73 10.35
CA ALA A 218 6.24 4.18 10.93
C ALA A 218 6.30 4.05 12.48
N PHE A 219 5.18 3.74 13.14
CA PHE A 219 5.11 3.62 14.59
C PHE A 219 4.87 2.21 15.09
N TYR A 220 4.48 1.29 14.19
CA TYR A 220 4.11 -0.05 14.56
C TYR A 220 4.96 -1.08 13.85
N THR A 221 5.39 -2.08 14.60
CA THR A 221 5.94 -3.27 13.97
C THR A 221 4.79 -4.07 13.36
N THR A 222 4.87 -4.30 12.05
CA THR A 222 3.84 -5.01 11.31
C THR A 222 4.36 -6.37 10.86
N ILE A 223 3.64 -7.43 11.20
CA ILE A 223 3.93 -8.81 10.79
C ILE A 223 2.93 -9.20 9.72
N ILE A 224 3.41 -9.65 8.57
CA ILE A 224 2.60 -10.15 7.45
C ILE A 224 2.95 -11.61 7.27
N ARG A 225 1.95 -12.51 7.41
CA ARG A 225 2.13 -13.95 7.32
C ARG A 225 1.39 -14.50 6.12
N VAL A 226 2.11 -14.78 5.06
CA VAL A 226 1.55 -15.36 3.84
C VAL A 226 1.23 -16.85 3.98
N ASP A 227 1.85 -17.53 4.97
CA ASP A 227 1.55 -18.92 5.30
C ASP A 227 0.27 -19.10 6.15
N GLN A 228 -0.39 -18.00 6.50
CA GLN A 228 -1.60 -17.98 7.29
C GLN A 228 -2.65 -17.06 6.63
N PRO A 229 -3.20 -17.43 5.48
CA PRO A 229 -4.20 -16.62 4.81
C PRO A 229 -5.46 -16.51 5.66
N ARG A 230 -6.11 -15.38 5.53
CA ARG A 230 -7.40 -15.08 6.16
C ARG A 230 -8.44 -14.82 5.09
N LYS A 231 -9.58 -15.47 5.24
CA LYS A 231 -10.75 -15.23 4.42
C LYS A 231 -11.86 -14.68 5.29
N VAL A 232 -12.41 -13.55 4.91
CA VAL A 232 -13.50 -12.90 5.62
C VAL A 232 -14.55 -12.43 4.64
N VAL A 233 -15.81 -12.38 5.09
CA VAL A 233 -16.91 -11.84 4.30
C VAL A 233 -17.43 -10.59 5.01
N VAL A 234 -17.32 -9.44 4.34
CA VAL A 234 -17.79 -8.15 4.87
C VAL A 234 -18.76 -7.55 3.87
N ARG A 235 -19.98 -7.31 4.28
CA ARG A 235 -21.07 -6.76 3.43
C ARG A 235 -21.26 -7.54 2.13
N GLY A 236 -21.16 -8.87 2.18
CA GLY A 236 -21.34 -9.73 1.03
C GLY A 236 -20.14 -9.84 0.09
N LYS A 237 -19.08 -9.07 0.31
CA LYS A 237 -17.82 -9.16 -0.43
C LYS A 237 -16.83 -10.04 0.34
N THR A 238 -16.22 -10.98 -0.38
CA THR A 238 -15.17 -11.85 0.16
C THR A 238 -13.81 -11.16 0.01
N TYR A 239 -13.04 -11.16 1.09
CA TYR A 239 -11.67 -10.67 1.13
C TYR A 239 -10.74 -11.81 1.54
N ILE A 240 -9.65 -11.97 0.81
CA ILE A 240 -8.61 -12.95 1.10
C ILE A 240 -7.26 -12.22 1.13
N GLY A 241 -6.51 -12.43 2.19
CA GLY A 241 -5.21 -11.82 2.35
C GLY A 241 -4.37 -12.55 3.40
N PRO A 242 -3.08 -12.20 3.55
CA PRO A 242 -2.23 -12.74 4.59
C PRO A 242 -2.75 -12.36 5.99
N ASP A 243 -2.40 -13.14 7.00
CA ASP A 243 -2.62 -12.74 8.39
C ASP A 243 -1.69 -11.56 8.72
N ILE A 244 -2.27 -10.50 9.25
CA ILE A 244 -1.54 -9.29 9.63
C ILE A 244 -1.68 -9.04 11.12
N GLN A 245 -0.55 -8.79 11.77
CA GLN A 245 -0.51 -8.36 13.16
C GLN A 245 0.22 -7.04 13.26
N ILE A 246 -0.37 -6.08 13.93
CA ILE A 246 0.17 -4.75 14.14
C ILE A 246 0.45 -4.60 15.63
N LEU A 247 1.70 -4.36 15.99
CA LEU A 247 2.17 -4.38 17.37
C LEU A 247 2.96 -3.11 17.68
N SER A 248 2.89 -2.64 18.92
CA SER A 248 3.73 -1.51 19.37
C SER A 248 5.22 -1.83 19.34
N SER A 249 5.58 -3.10 19.56
CA SER A 249 6.94 -3.59 19.38
C SER A 249 6.94 -5.11 19.20
N TYR A 250 7.86 -5.60 18.41
CA TYR A 250 8.11 -7.03 18.23
C TYR A 250 9.55 -7.22 17.80
N LYS A 251 10.20 -8.21 18.37
CA LYS A 251 11.57 -8.58 17.99
C LYS A 251 11.54 -9.86 17.17
N PRO A 252 11.69 -9.77 15.84
CA PRO A 252 11.66 -10.94 14.99
C PRO A 252 12.75 -11.94 15.35
N PRO A 253 12.43 -13.23 15.56
CA PRO A 253 13.43 -14.24 15.82
C PRO A 253 14.25 -14.52 14.54
N THR A 254 15.56 -14.43 14.65
CA THR A 254 16.50 -14.63 13.52
C THR A 254 16.47 -16.05 12.96
N SER A 255 16.01 -17.03 13.73
CA SER A 255 15.79 -18.41 13.28
C SER A 255 14.66 -18.55 12.27
N VAL A 256 13.68 -17.64 12.31
CA VAL A 256 12.53 -17.61 11.39
C VAL A 256 12.77 -16.58 10.29
N TYR A 257 13.14 -15.35 10.68
CA TYR A 257 13.38 -14.23 9.77
C TYR A 257 14.90 -14.09 9.55
N ARG A 258 15.40 -14.88 8.61
CA ARG A 258 16.84 -14.99 8.36
C ARG A 258 17.41 -13.72 7.73
N HIS A 259 16.68 -13.12 6.79
CA HIS A 259 17.16 -11.97 6.03
C HIS A 259 16.63 -10.69 6.65
N LYS A 260 17.53 -9.74 6.92
CA LYS A 260 17.18 -8.44 7.48
C LYS A 260 17.69 -7.37 6.54
N ILE A 261 16.77 -6.78 5.76
CA ILE A 261 17.06 -5.73 4.78
C ILE A 261 17.04 -4.38 5.52
N PRO A 262 18.13 -3.61 5.51
CA PRO A 262 18.10 -2.26 6.03
C PRO A 262 17.29 -1.36 5.10
N MET A 263 16.44 -0.51 5.68
CA MET A 263 15.65 0.47 4.96
C MET A 263 15.98 1.88 5.43
N GLU A 264 16.00 2.81 4.50
CA GLU A 264 16.07 4.23 4.74
C GLU A 264 14.65 4.82 4.70
N LEU A 265 14.29 5.61 5.70
CA LEU A 265 13.06 6.40 5.65
C LEU A 265 13.33 7.68 4.88
N GLY A 266 12.61 7.90 3.80
CA GLY A 266 12.69 9.11 2.99
C GLY A 266 12.33 10.36 3.80
N GLY A 267 13.00 11.47 3.50
CA GLY A 267 12.75 12.75 4.14
C GLY A 267 11.60 13.49 3.46
N LEU A 268 10.38 13.31 3.91
CA LEU A 268 9.28 14.14 3.45
C LEU A 268 9.32 15.48 4.17
N SER A 269 9.34 16.56 3.42
CA SER A 269 9.13 17.90 3.98
C SER A 269 7.71 17.92 4.57
N PRO A 270 7.54 18.28 5.85
CA PRO A 270 6.23 18.36 6.45
C PRO A 270 5.36 19.27 5.59
N VAL A 271 4.22 18.79 5.14
CA VAL A 271 3.22 19.66 4.54
C VAL A 271 2.76 20.58 5.66
N SER A 272 3.22 21.84 5.62
CA SER A 272 2.79 22.85 6.58
C SER A 272 1.33 23.15 6.31
N THR A 273 0.48 22.34 6.86
CA THR A 273 -0.98 22.49 6.76
C THR A 273 -1.48 23.58 7.69
N ALA A 274 -0.66 23.95 8.66
CA ALA A 274 -1.01 24.91 9.70
C ALA A 274 -1.51 26.26 9.18
N SER A 275 -1.08 26.69 8.00
CA SER A 275 -1.47 27.97 7.42
C SER A 275 -2.63 27.88 6.44
N TYR A 276 -3.10 26.70 6.07
CA TYR A 276 -4.04 26.53 4.96
C TYR A 276 -5.41 25.96 5.35
N TYR A 277 -5.59 25.51 6.57
CA TYR A 277 -6.83 24.83 6.95
C TYR A 277 -7.59 25.62 8.00
N ALA A 278 -8.75 26.12 7.60
CA ALA A 278 -9.77 26.51 8.54
C ALA A 278 -10.56 25.26 8.91
N PHE A 279 -10.33 24.73 10.08
CA PHE A 279 -11.18 23.69 10.61
C PHE A 279 -12.39 24.37 11.28
N PRO A 280 -13.60 23.86 11.06
CA PRO A 280 -14.72 24.28 11.88
C PRO A 280 -14.41 23.97 13.35
N ASP A 281 -14.76 24.88 14.20
CA ASP A 281 -14.67 24.69 15.65
C ASP A 281 -15.82 23.83 16.13
N PHE A 282 -15.55 22.92 17.05
CA PHE A 282 -16.59 22.11 17.64
C PHE A 282 -17.06 22.78 18.92
N ASP A 283 -18.32 23.15 18.96
CA ASP A 283 -18.94 23.62 20.18
C ASP A 283 -19.34 22.44 21.05
N ASP A 284 -18.62 22.22 22.12
CA ASP A 284 -18.87 21.14 23.08
C ASP A 284 -20.21 21.29 23.82
N ILE A 285 -20.76 22.50 23.85
CA ILE A 285 -22.05 22.79 24.52
C ILE A 285 -23.19 22.44 23.57
N LEU A 286 -23.10 22.81 22.32
CA LEU A 286 -24.14 22.57 21.33
C LEU A 286 -23.96 21.21 20.63
N GLY A 287 -22.81 20.57 20.73
CA GLY A 287 -22.50 19.33 20.05
C GLY A 287 -22.44 19.48 18.52
N GLU A 288 -22.18 20.68 18.01
CA GLU A 288 -22.19 21.01 16.60
C GLU A 288 -20.88 21.63 16.14
N TRP A 289 -20.59 21.46 14.85
CA TRP A 289 -19.44 22.05 14.19
C TRP A 289 -19.84 23.37 13.54
N PHE A 290 -19.13 24.43 13.90
CA PHE A 290 -19.30 25.74 13.26
C PHE A 290 -18.20 25.95 12.22
N PRO A 291 -18.56 26.35 10.99
CA PRO A 291 -17.55 26.75 10.02
C PRO A 291 -16.84 28.00 10.55
N ILE A 292 -15.57 27.88 10.84
CA ILE A 292 -14.72 29.04 11.09
C ILE A 292 -14.40 29.67 9.74
N ALA A 293 -14.63 30.97 9.64
CA ALA A 293 -14.10 31.71 8.50
C ALA A 293 -12.60 31.44 8.39
N PRO A 294 -12.04 31.27 7.16
CA PRO A 294 -10.63 31.01 6.97
C PRO A 294 -9.79 32.19 7.44
N THR A 295 -9.62 32.30 8.72
CA THR A 295 -8.59 33.13 9.30
C THR A 295 -7.34 32.27 9.38
N ALA A 296 -6.20 32.86 9.09
CA ALA A 296 -4.89 32.25 9.32
C ALA A 296 -4.71 32.03 10.84
N LEU A 297 -5.50 31.18 11.39
CA LEU A 297 -5.28 30.69 12.73
C LEU A 297 -3.99 29.90 12.66
N SER A 298 -3.07 30.27 13.49
CA SER A 298 -1.95 29.43 13.83
C SER A 298 -2.54 28.15 14.43
N MET A 299 -2.86 27.24 13.57
CA MET A 299 -3.38 25.93 13.92
C MET A 299 -2.21 25.14 14.46
N GLY A 300 -1.86 25.43 15.69
CA GLY A 300 -0.72 24.80 16.35
C GLY A 300 -0.82 23.31 16.47
N ALA A 301 -1.81 22.64 15.89
CA ALA A 301 -1.97 21.25 16.27
C ALA A 301 -2.44 20.28 15.21
N MET A 302 -2.99 20.69 14.07
CA MET A 302 -3.60 19.69 13.23
C MET A 302 -3.05 19.71 11.84
N MET A 303 -2.28 18.71 11.60
CA MET A 303 -1.68 18.46 10.32
C MET A 303 -2.17 17.13 9.79
N LEU A 304 -2.34 17.06 8.48
CA LEU A 304 -2.35 15.80 7.80
C LEU A 304 -1.02 15.12 8.12
N PRO A 305 -1.01 14.02 8.87
CA PRO A 305 0.24 13.34 9.14
C PRO A 305 0.77 12.78 7.85
N THR A 306 2.01 13.14 7.54
CA THR A 306 2.75 12.62 6.41
C THR A 306 4.07 12.05 6.90
N ARG A 307 4.45 10.92 6.37
CA ARG A 307 5.76 10.32 6.62
C ARG A 307 6.37 9.91 5.31
N GLY A 308 7.68 10.01 5.21
CA GLY A 308 8.44 9.52 4.07
C GLY A 308 8.28 8.01 3.90
N SER A 309 8.54 7.57 2.69
CA SER A 309 8.47 6.14 2.34
C SER A 309 9.76 5.41 2.72
N PHE A 310 9.68 4.08 2.82
CA PHE A 310 10.84 3.24 3.08
C PHE A 310 11.53 2.85 1.77
N TYR A 311 12.85 2.97 1.73
CA TYR A 311 13.68 2.61 0.57
C TYR A 311 14.69 1.55 0.91
N ALA A 312 14.92 0.64 -0.05
CA ALA A 312 15.97 -0.36 -0.02
C ALA A 312 16.84 -0.28 -1.28
N GLU A 313 18.11 -0.66 -1.14
CA GLU A 313 19.03 -0.76 -2.26
C GLU A 313 18.91 -2.14 -2.92
N VAL A 314 18.73 -2.15 -4.24
CA VAL A 314 18.55 -3.35 -5.06
C VAL A 314 19.57 -3.35 -6.19
N GLY A 315 20.28 -4.46 -6.34
CA GLY A 315 21.18 -4.71 -7.46
C GLY A 315 20.46 -5.47 -8.58
N LEU A 316 20.55 -4.98 -9.79
CA LEU A 316 19.88 -5.52 -10.98
C LEU A 316 20.91 -5.87 -12.07
N LEU A 317 20.68 -6.94 -12.81
CA LEU A 317 21.51 -7.32 -13.93
C LEU A 317 20.67 -7.92 -15.05
N GLN A 318 20.96 -7.50 -16.30
CA GLN A 318 20.46 -8.11 -17.51
C GLN A 318 21.60 -8.85 -18.20
N GLY A 319 21.35 -10.08 -18.64
CA GLY A 319 22.35 -10.97 -19.25
C GLY A 319 22.91 -12.00 -18.28
N GLN A 320 23.88 -12.78 -18.75
CA GLN A 320 24.44 -13.88 -17.97
C GLN A 320 25.23 -13.39 -16.77
N ILE A 321 25.02 -14.02 -15.62
CA ILE A 321 25.77 -13.78 -14.41
C ILE A 321 27.21 -14.26 -14.62
N GLY A 322 28.17 -13.36 -14.50
CA GLY A 322 29.59 -13.65 -14.61
C GLY A 322 30.39 -12.97 -13.51
N PRO A 323 31.62 -13.45 -13.22
CA PRO A 323 32.42 -12.94 -12.11
C PRO A 323 32.85 -11.48 -12.25
N LEU A 324 32.69 -10.89 -13.43
CA LEU A 324 33.05 -9.49 -13.74
C LEU A 324 31.84 -8.57 -13.90
N ASN A 325 30.62 -9.09 -13.73
CA ASN A 325 29.43 -8.28 -13.91
C ASN A 325 29.22 -7.34 -12.72
N VAL A 326 29.05 -6.07 -13.03
CA VAL A 326 28.67 -5.06 -12.03
C VAL A 326 27.17 -4.94 -12.03
N LEU A 327 26.56 -5.13 -10.87
CA LEU A 327 25.12 -4.91 -10.72
C LEU A 327 24.79 -3.42 -10.84
N GLN A 328 23.72 -3.13 -11.59
CA GLN A 328 23.15 -1.80 -11.62
C GLN A 328 22.39 -1.60 -10.31
N THR A 329 22.84 -0.68 -9.47
CA THR A 329 22.16 -0.34 -8.21
C THR A 329 21.01 0.62 -8.46
N ALA A 330 19.87 0.33 -7.84
CA ALA A 330 18.68 1.17 -7.80
C ALA A 330 18.21 1.35 -6.35
N ARG A 331 17.82 2.58 -5.98
CA ARG A 331 17.17 2.89 -4.71
C ARG A 331 15.67 2.74 -4.89
N MET A 332 15.13 1.62 -4.45
CA MET A 332 13.74 1.25 -4.69
C MET A 332 12.87 1.49 -3.46
N LEU A 333 11.69 2.02 -3.69
CA LEU A 333 10.64 2.18 -2.68
C LEU A 333 10.10 0.80 -2.31
N VAL A 334 10.10 0.47 -1.02
CA VAL A 334 9.47 -0.76 -0.51
C VAL A 334 7.98 -0.51 -0.38
N ASP A 335 7.19 -1.17 -1.21
CA ASP A 335 5.76 -0.90 -1.33
C ASP A 335 4.92 -2.16 -1.12
N THR A 336 4.35 -2.27 0.09
CA THR A 336 3.45 -3.38 0.42
C THR A 336 2.09 -3.29 -0.26
N GLY A 337 1.71 -2.12 -0.75
CA GLY A 337 0.50 -1.90 -1.55
C GLY A 337 0.66 -2.30 -3.01
N ALA A 338 1.88 -2.43 -3.51
CA ALA A 338 2.16 -2.82 -4.88
C ALA A 338 2.29 -4.34 -5.02
N GLN A 339 1.45 -4.94 -5.85
CA GLN A 339 1.51 -6.38 -6.13
C GLN A 339 2.74 -6.75 -6.97
N SER A 340 3.23 -5.86 -7.82
CA SER A 340 4.37 -6.10 -8.71
C SER A 340 5.47 -5.07 -8.53
N SER A 341 6.68 -5.43 -8.92
CA SER A 341 7.82 -4.53 -8.91
C SER A 341 7.89 -3.68 -10.16
N ILE A 342 8.34 -2.43 -10.00
CA ILE A 342 8.47 -1.45 -11.09
C ILE A 342 9.92 -0.98 -11.14
N ILE A 343 10.41 -0.66 -12.34
CA ILE A 343 11.63 0.12 -12.55
C ILE A 343 11.33 1.32 -13.46
N SER A 344 12.07 2.41 -13.25
CA SER A 344 11.96 3.58 -14.12
C SER A 344 12.57 3.32 -15.50
N SER A 345 12.16 4.11 -16.48
CA SER A 345 12.77 4.11 -17.81
C SER A 345 14.29 4.36 -17.77
N ASN A 346 14.75 5.18 -16.81
CA ASN A 346 16.17 5.44 -16.61
C ASN A 346 16.92 4.18 -16.13
N VAL A 347 16.36 3.41 -15.20
CA VAL A 347 16.94 2.14 -14.75
C VAL A 347 16.90 1.10 -15.88
N ALA A 348 15.77 1.01 -16.59
CA ALA A 348 15.62 0.12 -17.74
C ALA A 348 16.69 0.40 -18.84
N ALA A 349 16.94 1.68 -19.11
CA ALA A 349 17.99 2.10 -20.07
C ALA A 349 19.40 1.71 -19.58
N LYS A 350 19.70 1.85 -18.30
CA LYS A 350 20.99 1.43 -17.71
C LYS A 350 21.19 -0.07 -17.76
N LEU A 351 20.10 -0.85 -17.70
CA LEU A 351 20.12 -2.30 -17.86
C LEU A 351 20.26 -2.73 -19.32
N ASN A 352 20.15 -1.80 -20.27
CA ASN A 352 20.10 -2.08 -21.70
C ASN A 352 19.00 -3.10 -22.06
N LEU A 353 17.81 -2.94 -21.49
CA LEU A 353 16.67 -3.78 -21.81
C LEU A 353 16.34 -3.71 -23.30
N PRO A 354 15.85 -4.80 -23.91
CA PRO A 354 15.53 -4.82 -25.35
C PRO A 354 14.42 -3.82 -25.67
N LEU A 355 14.36 -3.35 -26.92
CA LEU A 355 13.31 -2.43 -27.36
C LEU A 355 11.92 -3.08 -27.33
N GLU A 356 11.85 -4.38 -27.61
CA GLU A 356 10.61 -5.15 -27.56
C GLU A 356 10.43 -5.71 -26.14
N PRO A 357 9.34 -5.39 -25.46
CA PRO A 357 9.07 -5.90 -24.12
C PRO A 357 8.77 -7.41 -24.16
N ASP A 358 8.97 -8.09 -23.04
CA ASP A 358 8.59 -9.48 -22.89
C ASP A 358 7.08 -9.64 -22.73
N PHE A 359 6.42 -8.64 -22.13
CA PHE A 359 4.97 -8.57 -21.95
C PHE A 359 4.50 -7.13 -21.84
N THR A 360 3.19 -6.93 -21.93
CA THR A 360 2.53 -5.65 -21.59
C THR A 360 1.58 -5.90 -20.44
N ALA A 361 1.66 -5.09 -19.39
CA ALA A 361 0.80 -5.18 -18.24
C ALA A 361 -0.21 -4.03 -18.21
N GLN A 362 -1.47 -4.35 -17.99
CA GLN A 362 -2.48 -3.38 -17.61
C GLN A 362 -2.52 -3.31 -16.09
N ILE A 363 -2.21 -2.16 -15.55
CA ILE A 363 -2.09 -1.92 -14.12
C ILE A 363 -3.04 -0.82 -13.69
N CYS A 364 -3.56 -0.95 -12.48
CA CYS A 364 -4.46 0.02 -11.90
C CYS A 364 -3.96 0.48 -10.53
N GLY A 365 -4.25 1.72 -10.21
CA GLY A 365 -3.94 2.33 -8.93
C GLY A 365 -4.65 3.67 -8.79
N ILE A 366 -4.17 4.54 -7.91
CA ILE A 366 -4.70 5.89 -7.80
C ILE A 366 -4.58 6.60 -9.16
N GLY A 367 -5.66 7.27 -9.55
CA GLY A 367 -5.77 7.97 -10.83
C GLY A 367 -6.27 7.10 -11.98
N GLY A 368 -6.47 5.79 -11.79
CA GLY A 368 -7.07 4.88 -12.77
C GLY A 368 -6.14 3.80 -13.30
N THR A 369 -6.39 3.39 -14.53
CA THR A 369 -5.69 2.29 -15.20
C THR A 369 -4.69 2.81 -16.23
N THR A 370 -3.53 2.17 -16.33
CA THR A 370 -2.53 2.44 -17.37
C THR A 370 -1.98 1.13 -17.92
N GLU A 371 -1.46 1.19 -19.14
CA GLU A 371 -0.74 0.09 -19.77
C GLU A 371 0.74 0.42 -19.80
N ALA A 372 1.58 -0.55 -19.45
CA ALA A 372 3.01 -0.37 -19.37
C ALA A 372 3.77 -1.61 -19.87
N PRO A 373 4.94 -1.43 -20.52
CA PRO A 373 5.78 -2.55 -20.95
C PRO A 373 6.41 -3.24 -19.74
N GLY A 374 6.59 -4.55 -19.86
CA GLY A 374 7.21 -5.38 -18.83
C GLY A 374 8.35 -6.23 -19.39
N TYR A 375 9.30 -6.53 -18.52
CA TYR A 375 10.52 -7.27 -18.85
C TYR A 375 10.88 -8.23 -17.74
N TYR A 376 11.47 -9.37 -18.10
CA TYR A 376 12.11 -10.23 -17.13
C TYR A 376 13.56 -9.81 -16.96
N VAL A 377 13.89 -9.26 -15.80
CA VAL A 377 15.27 -8.95 -15.40
C VAL A 377 15.94 -10.23 -14.93
N ASP A 378 17.06 -10.58 -15.56
CA ASP A 378 17.68 -11.90 -15.42
C ASP A 378 18.16 -12.19 -14.00
N TYR A 379 18.62 -11.16 -13.26
CA TYR A 379 19.09 -11.34 -11.89
C TYR A 379 18.80 -10.10 -11.02
N VAL A 380 18.29 -10.37 -9.83
CA VAL A 380 18.00 -9.35 -8.83
C VAL A 380 18.60 -9.78 -7.50
N ARG A 381 19.29 -8.84 -6.84
CA ARG A 381 19.90 -9.04 -5.52
C ARG A 381 19.52 -7.94 -4.56
N ILE A 382 19.00 -8.32 -3.41
CA ILE A 382 18.70 -7.41 -2.31
C ILE A 382 19.68 -7.73 -1.18
N ASN A 383 20.50 -6.74 -0.81
CA ASN A 383 21.46 -6.92 0.26
C ASN A 383 20.74 -6.99 1.61
N ALA A 384 21.04 -8.03 2.38
CA ALA A 384 20.45 -8.24 3.70
C ALA A 384 21.47 -8.81 4.69
N MET A 385 21.35 -8.44 5.95
CA MET A 385 22.03 -9.13 7.02
C MET A 385 21.46 -10.55 7.12
N GLY A 386 22.30 -11.54 7.33
CA GLY A 386 21.92 -12.96 7.32
C GLY A 386 21.95 -13.62 5.94
N GLY A 387 22.40 -12.90 4.92
CA GLY A 387 22.58 -13.32 3.53
C GLY A 387 21.67 -12.54 2.57
N ALA A 388 22.18 -12.24 1.39
CA ALA A 388 21.41 -11.56 0.37
C ALA A 388 20.21 -12.42 -0.08
N LEU A 389 19.15 -11.74 -0.53
CA LEU A 389 18.07 -12.36 -1.30
C LEU A 389 18.42 -12.23 -2.76
N GLU A 390 18.37 -13.33 -3.49
CA GLU A 390 18.73 -13.41 -4.88
C GLU A 390 17.62 -14.11 -5.66
N PHE A 391 17.28 -13.56 -6.83
CA PHE A 391 16.19 -14.04 -7.67
C PHE A 391 16.65 -14.03 -9.13
N GLU A 392 16.11 -14.93 -9.94
CA GLU A 392 16.30 -14.93 -11.39
C GLU A 392 14.99 -14.65 -12.12
N ARG A 393 15.10 -14.06 -13.32
CA ARG A 393 13.96 -13.80 -14.20
C ARG A 393 12.78 -13.11 -13.50
N VAL A 394 13.11 -12.03 -12.80
CA VAL A 394 12.11 -11.24 -12.08
C VAL A 394 11.31 -10.38 -13.05
N PRO A 395 9.97 -10.47 -13.05
CA PRO A 395 9.15 -9.58 -13.85
C PRO A 395 9.15 -8.17 -13.25
N PHE A 396 9.49 -7.19 -14.09
CA PHE A 396 9.41 -5.78 -13.78
C PHE A 396 8.58 -5.05 -14.82
N ILE A 397 7.72 -4.16 -14.36
CA ILE A 397 7.00 -3.21 -15.18
C ILE A 397 7.88 -1.97 -15.32
N VAL A 398 7.97 -1.39 -16.50
CA VAL A 398 8.70 -0.14 -16.74
C VAL A 398 7.72 1.02 -16.72
N LEU A 399 7.81 1.84 -15.68
CA LEU A 399 6.94 3.00 -15.50
C LEU A 399 7.65 4.09 -14.72
N ASP A 400 7.64 5.31 -15.27
CA ASP A 400 8.18 6.46 -14.57
C ASP A 400 7.17 7.00 -13.56
N MET A 401 7.61 7.07 -12.31
CA MET A 401 6.82 7.59 -11.21
C MET A 401 7.59 8.66 -10.45
N GLU A 402 6.86 9.63 -9.95
CA GLU A 402 7.44 10.64 -9.07
C GLU A 402 7.54 10.12 -7.64
N SER A 403 8.65 10.45 -6.99
CA SER A 403 8.84 10.14 -5.58
C SER A 403 7.90 10.99 -4.70
N PRO A 404 7.33 10.43 -3.62
CA PRO A 404 6.61 11.22 -2.62
C PRO A 404 7.42 12.39 -2.05
N GLU A 405 8.74 12.23 -1.96
CA GLU A 405 9.66 13.25 -1.47
C GLU A 405 10.09 14.26 -2.56
N GLY A 406 9.60 14.08 -3.78
CA GLY A 406 9.98 14.88 -4.96
C GLY A 406 11.07 14.22 -5.80
N GLY A 407 11.08 14.53 -7.09
CA GLY A 407 11.95 13.88 -8.07
C GLY A 407 11.37 12.58 -8.60
N SER A 408 12.18 11.77 -9.27
CA SER A 408 11.76 10.48 -9.85
C SER A 408 12.19 9.31 -8.97
N LEU A 409 11.37 8.26 -8.91
CA LEU A 409 11.75 6.97 -8.31
C LEU A 409 12.67 6.20 -9.28
N ASP A 410 13.67 5.48 -8.73
CA ASP A 410 14.37 4.46 -9.51
C ASP A 410 13.46 3.24 -9.73
N GLY A 411 12.57 2.94 -8.79
CA GLY A 411 11.60 1.88 -8.90
C GLY A 411 10.87 1.57 -7.59
N ILE A 412 10.03 0.55 -7.67
CA ILE A 412 9.22 0.01 -6.58
C ILE A 412 9.57 -1.47 -6.37
N LEU A 413 9.80 -1.84 -5.13
CA LEU A 413 9.97 -3.20 -4.69
C LEU A 413 8.62 -3.73 -4.20
N GLY A 414 7.93 -4.43 -5.07
CA GLY A 414 6.58 -4.94 -4.82
C GLY A 414 6.54 -6.31 -4.15
N MET A 415 5.32 -6.75 -3.82
CA MET A 415 5.09 -7.97 -3.06
C MET A 415 5.29 -9.26 -3.88
N ASN A 416 5.44 -9.17 -5.19
CA ASN A 416 5.80 -10.32 -6.03
C ASN A 416 7.16 -10.95 -5.66
N LEU A 417 8.11 -10.17 -5.13
CA LEU A 417 9.38 -10.70 -4.65
C LEU A 417 9.28 -11.44 -3.30
N PHE A 418 8.22 -11.20 -2.57
CA PHE A 418 8.01 -11.78 -1.24
C PHE A 418 6.78 -12.70 -1.18
N TRP A 419 6.28 -13.13 -2.33
CA TRP A 419 5.03 -13.88 -2.49
C TRP A 419 4.90 -15.12 -1.58
N ASN A 420 6.02 -15.79 -1.28
CA ASN A 420 6.09 -16.97 -0.43
C ASN A 420 6.92 -16.75 0.84
N ARG A 421 6.97 -15.54 1.37
CA ARG A 421 7.78 -15.21 2.54
C ARG A 421 7.00 -14.39 3.55
N ASN A 422 7.11 -14.77 4.82
CA ASN A 422 6.60 -13.94 5.89
C ASN A 422 7.51 -12.72 6.08
N ILE A 423 6.90 -11.58 6.36
CA ILE A 423 7.55 -10.28 6.42
C ILE A 423 7.32 -9.67 7.80
N VAL A 424 8.33 -9.01 8.35
CA VAL A 424 8.15 -8.08 9.47
C VAL A 424 8.74 -6.73 9.09
N LEU A 425 7.88 -5.73 9.05
CA LEU A 425 8.28 -4.34 8.95
C LEU A 425 8.56 -3.83 10.36
N GLU A 426 9.82 -3.51 10.64
CA GLU A 426 10.27 -2.96 11.92
C GLU A 426 10.76 -1.52 11.72
N PRO A 427 9.92 -0.51 11.96
CA PRO A 427 10.37 0.88 11.92
C PRO A 427 11.27 1.17 13.13
N THR A 428 12.17 2.14 12.98
CA THR A 428 13.00 2.63 14.08
C THR A 428 12.76 4.12 14.32
N THR A 429 13.04 4.59 15.52
CA THR A 429 12.89 6.01 15.89
C THR A 429 13.92 6.91 15.21
N SER A 430 14.95 6.34 14.59
CA SER A 430 16.07 7.08 13.99
C SER A 430 15.91 7.43 12.51
N GLY A 431 14.71 7.30 11.92
CA GLY A 431 14.51 7.53 10.49
C GLY A 431 15.05 6.41 9.60
N THR A 432 15.14 5.22 10.14
CA THR A 432 15.51 3.99 9.44
C THR A 432 14.47 2.92 9.76
N GLY A 433 14.60 1.77 9.14
CA GLY A 433 13.76 0.61 9.43
C GLY A 433 14.43 -0.66 8.97
N PHE A 434 13.79 -1.75 9.26
CA PHE A 434 14.21 -3.05 8.77
C PHE A 434 13.04 -3.83 8.21
N LEU A 435 13.27 -4.43 7.06
CA LEU A 435 12.37 -5.44 6.51
C LEU A 435 12.96 -6.82 6.79
N HIS A 436 12.35 -7.55 7.71
CA HIS A 436 12.78 -8.90 8.03
C HIS A 436 12.00 -9.88 7.16
N ILE A 437 12.71 -10.77 6.50
CA ILE A 437 12.16 -11.74 5.55
C ILE A 437 12.47 -13.14 6.03
N SER A 438 11.46 -13.99 6.07
CA SER A 438 11.61 -15.41 6.43
C SER A 438 12.27 -16.20 5.30
N ASN A 439 12.64 -17.44 5.61
CA ASN A 439 12.81 -18.45 4.56
C ASN A 439 11.49 -18.65 3.83
N PRO A 440 11.50 -19.21 2.60
CA PRO A 440 10.26 -19.54 1.90
C PRO A 440 9.32 -20.37 2.78
N VAL A 441 8.06 -20.00 2.80
CA VAL A 441 6.98 -20.66 3.52
C VAL A 441 6.00 -21.27 2.54
N PRO A 442 5.14 -22.23 2.96
CA PRO A 442 4.08 -22.73 2.09
C PRO A 442 3.17 -21.60 1.63
N PHE A 443 2.91 -21.56 0.33
CA PHE A 443 1.96 -20.62 -0.23
C PHE A 443 0.55 -21.17 -0.01
N ALA A 444 -0.24 -20.53 0.83
CA ALA A 444 -1.51 -21.06 1.31
C ALA A 444 -2.74 -20.69 0.43
N TYR A 445 -2.52 -20.09 -0.73
CA TYR A 445 -3.60 -19.70 -1.65
C TYR A 445 -4.06 -20.83 -2.58
N ILE A 446 -3.72 -22.08 -2.26
CA ILE A 446 -4.08 -23.25 -3.04
C ILE A 446 -5.44 -23.89 -2.64
N ASP A 447 -6.17 -23.29 -1.73
CA ASP A 447 -7.58 -23.59 -1.50
C ASP A 447 -8.41 -22.99 -2.65
N LEU A 448 -8.53 -23.77 -3.73
CA LEU A 448 -9.10 -23.29 -4.99
C LEU A 448 -10.63 -23.24 -4.98
N ASN A 449 -11.27 -24.03 -4.13
CA ASN A 449 -12.72 -24.04 -3.98
C ASN A 449 -13.23 -23.13 -2.85
N LEU A 450 -12.32 -22.59 -2.01
CA LEU A 450 -12.61 -21.69 -0.87
C LEU A 450 -13.46 -22.35 0.23
N ASP A 451 -13.25 -23.61 0.50
CA ASP A 451 -13.93 -24.31 1.59
C ASP A 451 -13.10 -24.36 2.89
N ASP A 452 -11.96 -23.69 2.91
CA ASP A 452 -10.99 -23.60 4.00
C ASP A 452 -10.22 -24.93 4.26
N VAL A 453 -10.31 -25.90 3.33
CA VAL A 453 -9.59 -27.17 3.37
C VAL A 453 -8.83 -27.34 2.05
N VAL A 454 -7.53 -27.53 2.12
CA VAL A 454 -6.73 -27.87 0.92
C VAL A 454 -6.65 -29.38 0.81
N ASP A 455 -7.34 -29.94 -0.19
CA ASP A 455 -7.42 -31.38 -0.40
C ASP A 455 -7.38 -31.79 -1.89
N ALA A 456 -7.74 -33.04 -2.17
CA ALA A 456 -7.79 -33.56 -3.52
C ALA A 456 -8.84 -32.86 -4.42
N THR A 457 -9.79 -32.13 -3.84
CA THR A 457 -10.77 -31.35 -4.60
C THR A 457 -10.11 -30.15 -5.23
N ASP A 458 -9.22 -29.46 -4.50
CA ASP A 458 -8.43 -28.35 -5.04
C ASP A 458 -7.51 -28.82 -6.14
N PHE A 459 -6.84 -29.96 -5.93
CA PHE A 459 -6.01 -30.53 -6.98
C PHE A 459 -6.83 -30.90 -8.23
N ALA A 460 -8.06 -31.37 -8.07
CA ALA A 460 -8.94 -31.67 -9.22
C ALA A 460 -9.31 -30.38 -9.99
N ILE A 461 -9.55 -29.27 -9.28
CA ILE A 461 -9.78 -27.95 -9.90
C ILE A 461 -8.55 -27.51 -10.66
N PHE A 462 -7.37 -27.61 -10.03
CA PHE A 462 -6.09 -27.30 -10.67
C PHE A 462 -5.86 -28.15 -11.93
N ALA A 463 -6.05 -29.46 -11.83
CA ALA A 463 -5.88 -30.39 -12.93
C ALA A 463 -6.85 -30.14 -14.11
N ALA A 464 -8.07 -29.68 -13.81
CA ALA A 464 -9.05 -29.32 -14.85
C ALA A 464 -8.61 -28.07 -15.66
N ALA A 465 -7.87 -27.18 -15.05
CA ALA A 465 -7.33 -25.97 -15.69
C ALA A 465 -5.91 -26.18 -16.29
N TRP A 466 -5.35 -27.35 -16.19
CA TRP A 466 -3.99 -27.66 -16.64
C TRP A 466 -3.74 -27.34 -18.12
N ARG A 467 -2.67 -26.59 -18.39
CA ARG A 467 -2.26 -26.15 -19.73
C ARG A 467 -3.26 -25.23 -20.43
N THR A 468 -4.06 -24.52 -19.67
CA THR A 468 -4.97 -23.50 -20.21
C THR A 468 -4.36 -22.11 -20.11
N THR A 469 -4.91 -21.22 -20.92
CA THR A 469 -4.64 -19.78 -20.97
C THR A 469 -5.97 -19.04 -20.89
N PRO A 470 -6.01 -17.71 -20.69
CA PRO A 470 -7.27 -16.94 -20.64
C PRO A 470 -8.20 -17.12 -21.84
N ALA A 471 -7.67 -17.60 -22.98
CA ALA A 471 -8.47 -17.89 -24.18
C ALA A 471 -9.24 -19.23 -24.09
N ASP A 472 -8.92 -20.10 -23.13
CA ASP A 472 -9.50 -21.42 -23.00
C ASP A 472 -10.74 -21.41 -22.09
N PRO A 473 -11.82 -22.14 -22.46
CA PRO A 473 -13.03 -22.21 -21.62
C PRO A 473 -12.80 -22.83 -20.23
N ALA A 474 -11.75 -23.63 -20.07
CA ALA A 474 -11.37 -24.26 -18.81
C ALA A 474 -10.40 -23.42 -17.99
N TRP A 475 -10.07 -22.21 -18.45
CA TRP A 475 -9.21 -21.29 -17.72
C TRP A 475 -9.79 -20.96 -16.34
N ASN A 476 -8.96 -21.11 -15.34
CA ASN A 476 -9.29 -20.69 -13.98
C ASN A 476 -8.14 -19.82 -13.45
N PRO A 477 -8.32 -18.50 -13.34
CA PRO A 477 -7.27 -17.58 -12.90
C PRO A 477 -6.72 -17.88 -11.50
N ARG A 478 -7.46 -18.66 -10.69
CA ARG A 478 -7.00 -19.09 -9.37
C ARG A 478 -5.99 -20.21 -9.41
N CYS A 479 -5.91 -20.92 -10.54
CA CYS A 479 -4.91 -21.98 -10.77
C CYS A 479 -3.61 -21.42 -11.35
N ASP A 480 -3.62 -20.21 -11.88
CA ASP A 480 -2.44 -19.46 -12.30
C ASP A 480 -1.78 -18.84 -11.07
N LEU A 481 -0.99 -19.63 -10.37
CA LEU A 481 -0.36 -19.25 -9.11
C LEU A 481 0.85 -18.34 -9.33
N PHE A 482 1.43 -18.37 -10.51
CA PHE A 482 2.51 -17.47 -10.94
C PHE A 482 2.01 -16.24 -11.68
N ILE A 483 0.72 -16.16 -12.01
CA ILE A 483 0.06 -15.04 -12.67
C ILE A 483 0.81 -14.62 -13.94
N ASP A 484 1.10 -15.61 -14.78
CA ASP A 484 1.74 -15.41 -16.09
C ASP A 484 0.84 -15.82 -17.26
N GLU A 485 -0.46 -15.99 -16.99
CA GLU A 485 -1.51 -16.35 -17.95
C GLU A 485 -1.33 -17.73 -18.60
N VAL A 486 -0.55 -18.62 -17.99
CA VAL A 486 -0.39 -20.01 -18.43
C VAL A 486 -0.37 -20.93 -17.21
N ILE A 487 -1.31 -21.83 -17.08
CA ILE A 487 -1.30 -22.83 -16.01
C ILE A 487 -0.38 -23.99 -16.43
N ASP A 488 0.84 -23.99 -15.88
CA ASP A 488 1.89 -24.92 -16.29
C ASP A 488 2.63 -25.60 -15.10
N ALA A 489 3.81 -26.11 -15.38
CA ALA A 489 4.60 -26.83 -14.38
C ALA A 489 5.05 -25.94 -13.20
N ARG A 490 5.12 -24.63 -13.36
CA ARG A 490 5.48 -23.69 -12.29
C ARG A 490 4.37 -23.55 -11.29
N ASP A 491 3.12 -23.47 -11.78
CA ASP A 491 1.94 -23.44 -10.92
C ASP A 491 1.78 -24.75 -10.19
N LEU A 492 2.03 -25.88 -10.88
CA LEU A 492 2.02 -27.19 -10.26
C LEU A 492 3.09 -27.32 -9.18
N GLU A 493 4.29 -26.81 -9.41
CA GLU A 493 5.37 -26.79 -8.40
C GLU A 493 4.93 -25.98 -7.17
N ALA A 494 4.38 -24.78 -7.36
CA ALA A 494 3.87 -23.94 -6.28
C ALA A 494 2.72 -24.62 -5.52
N PHE A 495 1.79 -25.24 -6.24
CA PHE A 495 0.69 -26.00 -5.65
C PHE A 495 1.21 -27.18 -4.81
N MET A 496 2.07 -28.01 -5.39
CA MET A 496 2.59 -29.23 -4.73
C MET A 496 3.50 -28.89 -3.54
N ASP A 497 4.35 -27.87 -3.64
CA ASP A 497 5.19 -27.46 -2.52
C ASP A 497 4.35 -27.01 -1.33
N SER A 498 3.31 -26.25 -1.59
CA SER A 498 2.37 -25.80 -0.56
C SER A 498 1.57 -26.96 0.04
N TRP A 499 1.06 -27.87 -0.78
CA TRP A 499 0.29 -29.03 -0.33
C TRP A 499 1.12 -30.00 0.51
N LEU A 500 2.31 -30.37 0.05
CA LEU A 500 3.20 -31.30 0.78
C LEU A 500 3.61 -30.73 2.14
N ARG A 501 3.81 -29.43 2.26
CA ARG A 501 4.16 -28.80 3.54
C ARG A 501 2.97 -28.73 4.50
N MET A 502 1.74 -28.65 4.01
CA MET A 502 0.53 -28.75 4.85
C MET A 502 0.36 -30.15 5.43
N LEU A 503 0.68 -31.20 4.67
CA LEU A 503 0.62 -32.58 5.13
C LEU A 503 1.71 -32.94 6.15
N SER A 504 2.76 -32.12 6.26
CA SER A 504 3.88 -32.35 7.19
C SER A 504 3.72 -31.66 8.56
N LYS A 505 2.61 -30.95 8.78
CA LYS A 505 2.22 -30.34 10.07
C LYS A 505 1.23 -31.25 10.81
#